data_ffa9d6b9870c6ddec488ff52b7c3c4d7
#
_entry.id   ffa9d6b9870c6ddec488ff52b7c3c4d7
#
_cell.length_a   1.000
_cell.length_b   1.000
_cell.length_c   1.000
_cell.angle_alpha   90.00
_cell.angle_beta   90.00
_cell.angle_gamma   90.00
#
_symmetry.space_group_name_H-M   'P 1'
#
loop_
_entity.id
_entity.type
_entity.pdbx_description
1 polymer ?
#
loop_
_entity_poly.entity_id
_entity_poly.type
_entity_poly.pdbx_seq_one_letter_code
_entity_poly.pdbx_strand_id
1 'polypeptide(L)'
;KQYSGTGRNARQTNIVREFNAYSFLPIKLNVTEVVGERIDICCSSPYRDFFTNTRTCYYYASYFSVAENSTILGKIKGTDKVVAAVIPYGSGKIVLLPQIYEEEEYKTEDVWKENGKKYLDSLFELNRRLKITDEEMDLPGWAQNIYILDEKVKLKKQNTIENKIAKLEKELDKERIAVQEVQKYKLLLTSSGTTLEEIVKQVLDELGFTILEAEKGRSDIIAKYGEVAIVAEIKGVTKSAAEKHAAQLEKWVAQYIEENEVSPKGMLIVNGFCDMPLNERLEDVFPQQMLKYCVSRGHVLLTSTQLLCLYIEVCKNPICKEERITELLSCVG
;
A
#
# COMPACT_ATOMS: atom_id res chain seq x y z
N LYS A 1 4.07 -26.46 33.17
CA LYS A 1 4.08 -27.90 32.87
C LYS A 1 3.58 -28.64 34.09
N GLN A 2 2.57 -29.49 33.97
CA GLN A 2 2.07 -30.31 35.04
C GLN A 2 2.34 -31.78 34.68
N TYR A 3 2.86 -32.56 35.63
CA TYR A 3 3.13 -33.97 35.43
C TYR A 3 2.10 -34.80 36.22
N SER A 4 1.53 -35.82 35.62
CA SER A 4 0.65 -36.78 36.27
C SER A 4 1.12 -38.21 35.95
N GLY A 5 1.16 -39.07 36.96
CA GLY A 5 1.65 -40.45 36.87
C GLY A 5 3.15 -40.60 37.17
N THR A 6 3.60 -41.82 37.36
CA THR A 6 4.99 -42.19 37.68
C THR A 6 5.53 -43.20 36.67
N GLY A 7 6.82 -43.19 36.40
CA GLY A 7 7.51 -44.15 35.54
C GLY A 7 7.07 -44.03 34.06
N ARG A 8 6.92 -45.18 33.37
CA ARG A 8 6.55 -45.23 31.93
C ARG A 8 5.19 -44.65 31.58
N ASN A 9 4.32 -44.37 32.56
CA ASN A 9 2.98 -43.81 32.40
C ASN A 9 2.91 -42.33 32.78
N ALA A 10 4.03 -41.65 32.97
CA ALA A 10 4.05 -40.22 33.24
C ALA A 10 3.58 -39.45 32.00
N ARG A 11 2.49 -38.70 32.15
CA ARG A 11 2.00 -37.76 31.10
C ARG A 11 2.36 -36.35 31.50
N GLN A 12 2.99 -35.64 30.58
CA GLN A 12 3.21 -34.20 30.69
C GLN A 12 2.03 -33.48 30.03
N THR A 13 1.32 -32.66 30.78
CA THR A 13 0.28 -31.78 30.26
C THR A 13 0.81 -30.35 30.23
N ASN A 14 0.80 -29.74 29.10
CA ASN A 14 1.08 -28.30 28.98
C ASN A 14 -0.24 -27.58 29.28
N ILE A 15 -0.33 -26.95 30.45
CA ILE A 15 -1.45 -26.09 30.77
C ILE A 15 -1.10 -24.71 30.19
N VAL A 16 -1.74 -24.33 29.07
CA VAL A 16 -1.73 -22.99 28.56
C VAL A 16 -2.79 -22.21 29.34
N ARG A 17 -2.38 -21.29 30.18
CA ARG A 17 -3.29 -20.31 30.77
C ARG A 17 -3.34 -19.11 29.86
N GLU A 18 -4.52 -18.68 29.51
CA GLU A 18 -4.70 -17.39 28.87
C GLU A 18 -4.16 -16.31 29.80
N PHE A 19 -3.11 -15.63 29.38
CA PHE A 19 -2.50 -14.53 30.11
C PHE A 19 -2.84 -13.23 29.41
N ASN A 20 -3.58 -12.38 30.09
CA ASN A 20 -3.79 -11.01 29.59
C ASN A 20 -2.58 -10.16 29.97
N ALA A 21 -1.70 -9.91 28.99
CA ALA A 21 -0.50 -9.07 29.15
C ALA A 21 -0.82 -7.63 29.61
N TYR A 22 -2.05 -7.18 29.46
CA TYR A 22 -2.49 -5.84 29.85
C TYR A 22 -3.19 -5.78 31.21
N SER A 23 -3.20 -6.90 31.97
CA SER A 23 -3.84 -6.99 33.29
C SER A 23 -3.23 -6.07 34.36
N PHE A 24 -2.02 -5.54 34.13
CA PHE A 24 -1.38 -4.57 35.02
C PHE A 24 -1.95 -3.13 34.84
N LEU A 25 -2.65 -2.87 33.76
CA LEU A 25 -3.28 -1.56 33.54
C LEU A 25 -4.46 -1.38 34.50
N PRO A 26 -4.66 -0.17 35.04
CA PRO A 26 -5.77 0.13 35.94
C PRO A 26 -7.12 0.26 35.19
N ILE A 27 -7.16 -0.11 33.93
CA ILE A 27 -8.33 -0.07 33.05
C ILE A 27 -8.52 -1.44 32.38
N LYS A 28 -9.76 -1.77 32.04
CA LYS A 28 -10.06 -2.99 31.28
C LYS A 28 -9.94 -2.69 29.78
N LEU A 29 -9.04 -3.43 29.12
CA LEU A 29 -8.90 -3.39 27.67
C LEU A 29 -9.30 -4.75 27.07
N ASN A 30 -10.21 -4.71 26.10
CA ASN A 30 -10.47 -5.87 25.24
C ASN A 30 -9.50 -5.76 24.06
N VAL A 31 -8.48 -6.63 24.06
CA VAL A 31 -7.40 -6.61 23.07
C VAL A 31 -7.54 -7.81 22.17
N THR A 32 -7.37 -7.59 20.87
CA THR A 32 -7.34 -8.65 19.85
C THR A 32 -6.02 -8.56 19.10
N GLU A 33 -5.31 -9.68 19.01
CA GLU A 33 -4.04 -9.76 18.30
C GLU A 33 -4.24 -9.57 16.79
N VAL A 34 -3.42 -8.70 16.22
CA VAL A 34 -3.33 -8.45 14.78
C VAL A 34 -2.04 -7.68 14.52
N VAL A 35 -1.27 -8.05 13.52
CA VAL A 35 0.01 -7.40 13.22
C VAL A 35 -0.10 -6.59 11.93
N GLY A 36 0.48 -5.38 11.92
CA GLY A 36 0.55 -4.53 10.74
C GLY A 36 1.20 -3.18 11.01
N GLU A 37 1.37 -2.38 9.96
CA GLU A 37 2.13 -1.11 10.00
C GLU A 37 1.29 0.10 9.58
N ARG A 38 0.19 -0.13 8.84
CA ARG A 38 -0.58 0.96 8.23
C ARG A 38 -1.63 1.50 9.18
N ILE A 39 -1.42 2.74 9.65
CA ILE A 39 -2.29 3.44 10.59
C ILE A 39 -2.86 4.70 9.95
N ASP A 40 -4.16 4.87 10.04
CA ASP A 40 -4.83 6.15 9.78
C ASP A 40 -4.75 6.99 11.05
N ILE A 41 -4.00 8.09 11.00
CA ILE A 41 -3.76 8.99 12.13
C ILE A 41 -4.96 9.92 12.30
N CYS A 42 -5.66 9.80 13.43
CA CYS A 42 -6.92 10.48 13.74
C CYS A 42 -6.75 11.68 14.71
N CYS A 43 -5.52 12.09 14.98
CA CYS A 43 -5.20 13.11 15.97
C CYS A 43 -4.48 14.31 15.38
N SER A 44 -4.48 15.43 16.14
CA SER A 44 -3.67 16.61 15.89
C SER A 44 -2.37 16.59 16.69
N SER A 45 -1.53 17.63 16.53
CA SER A 45 -0.35 17.85 17.39
C SER A 45 -0.79 17.98 18.87
N PRO A 46 0.00 17.49 19.86
CA PRO A 46 1.35 16.92 19.70
C PRO A 46 1.39 15.43 19.34
N TYR A 47 0.27 14.72 19.38
CA TYR A 47 0.24 13.28 19.10
C TYR A 47 0.56 12.97 17.63
N ARG A 48 0.06 13.77 16.69
CA ARG A 48 0.37 13.61 15.26
C ARG A 48 1.86 13.70 14.98
N ASP A 49 2.56 14.60 15.67
CA ASP A 49 4.01 14.80 15.50
C ASP A 49 4.78 13.55 15.90
N PHE A 50 4.36 12.86 16.98
CA PHE A 50 4.92 11.57 17.35
C PHE A 50 4.81 10.56 16.21
N PHE A 51 3.62 10.34 15.64
CA PHE A 51 3.42 9.40 14.55
C PHE A 51 4.20 9.77 13.28
N THR A 52 4.27 11.07 12.97
CA THR A 52 5.01 11.56 11.79
C THR A 52 6.50 11.28 11.94
N ASN A 53 7.06 11.58 13.12
CA ASN A 53 8.48 11.41 13.40
C ASN A 53 8.90 9.95 13.51
N THR A 54 8.01 9.06 13.98
CA THR A 54 8.31 7.66 14.25
C THR A 54 7.76 6.69 13.19
N ARG A 55 7.30 7.17 12.05
CA ARG A 55 6.59 6.38 11.02
C ARG A 55 7.32 5.10 10.57
N THR A 56 8.64 5.10 10.60
CA THR A 56 9.49 3.96 10.22
C THR A 56 9.95 3.12 11.40
N CYS A 57 9.47 3.42 12.62
CA CYS A 57 9.99 2.86 13.86
C CYS A 57 9.00 1.95 14.57
N TYR A 58 7.75 1.85 14.12
CA TYR A 58 6.70 1.14 14.85
C TYR A 58 5.82 0.25 13.96
N TYR A 59 5.19 -0.71 14.62
CA TYR A 59 4.09 -1.51 14.10
C TYR A 59 3.02 -1.69 15.18
N TYR A 60 1.81 -2.12 14.82
CA TYR A 60 0.83 -2.54 15.79
C TYR A 60 0.77 -4.06 15.86
N ALA A 61 0.73 -4.61 17.08
CA ALA A 61 0.59 -6.04 17.35
C ALA A 61 -0.82 -6.41 17.81
N SER A 62 -1.70 -5.41 18.00
CA SER A 62 -3.08 -5.62 18.41
C SER A 62 -3.93 -4.39 18.14
N TYR A 63 -5.25 -4.60 18.10
CA TYR A 63 -6.24 -3.53 18.24
C TYR A 63 -7.07 -3.73 19.50
N PHE A 64 -7.70 -2.67 20.00
CA PHE A 64 -8.44 -2.70 21.25
C PHE A 64 -9.70 -1.84 21.23
N SER A 65 -10.63 -2.15 22.14
CA SER A 65 -11.81 -1.32 22.38
C SER A 65 -11.50 -0.30 23.48
N VAL A 66 -11.92 0.95 23.29
CA VAL A 66 -11.76 2.05 24.23
C VAL A 66 -13.12 2.53 24.75
N ALA A 67 -13.14 3.13 25.93
CA ALA A 67 -14.33 3.77 26.46
C ALA A 67 -14.71 5.04 25.64
N GLU A 68 -15.96 5.45 25.70
CA GLU A 68 -16.51 6.59 24.93
C GLU A 68 -15.78 7.93 25.21
N ASN A 69 -15.25 8.10 26.42
CA ASN A 69 -14.50 9.30 26.81
C ASN A 69 -13.03 9.30 26.37
N SER A 70 -12.60 8.29 25.60
CA SER A 70 -11.23 8.17 25.12
C SER A 70 -11.04 8.95 23.82
N THR A 71 -9.84 9.50 23.63
CA THR A 71 -9.44 10.15 22.38
C THR A 71 -8.73 9.14 21.49
N ILE A 72 -9.27 8.85 20.31
CA ILE A 72 -8.65 7.95 19.34
C ILE A 72 -7.51 8.68 18.64
N LEU A 73 -6.30 8.11 18.67
CA LEU A 73 -5.12 8.66 18.00
C LEU A 73 -4.85 8.01 16.65
N GLY A 74 -5.14 6.71 16.52
CA GLY A 74 -4.90 5.98 15.29
C GLY A 74 -5.76 4.71 15.18
N LYS A 75 -6.13 4.38 13.95
CA LYS A 75 -6.89 3.19 13.57
C LYS A 75 -6.12 2.38 12.53
N ILE A 76 -6.40 1.09 12.42
CA ILE A 76 -5.92 0.29 11.28
C ILE A 76 -6.47 0.91 9.99
N LYS A 77 -5.60 1.12 9.01
CA LYS A 77 -5.96 1.80 7.76
C LYS A 77 -7.21 1.17 7.11
N GLY A 78 -8.20 2.03 6.83
CA GLY A 78 -9.45 1.63 6.19
C GLY A 78 -10.42 0.86 7.09
N THR A 79 -10.24 0.89 8.43
CA THR A 79 -11.13 0.21 9.39
C THR A 79 -11.44 1.09 10.60
N ASP A 80 -12.40 0.65 11.45
CA ASP A 80 -12.68 1.29 12.74
C ASP A 80 -11.89 0.72 13.94
N LYS A 81 -10.95 -0.20 13.69
CA LYS A 81 -10.16 -0.88 14.72
C LYS A 81 -9.09 0.06 15.29
N VAL A 82 -9.15 0.35 16.59
CA VAL A 82 -8.27 1.30 17.25
C VAL A 82 -6.95 0.65 17.64
N VAL A 83 -5.83 1.28 17.29
CA VAL A 83 -4.46 0.82 17.61
C VAL A 83 -3.66 1.83 18.45
N ALA A 84 -4.20 3.03 18.62
CA ALA A 84 -3.62 4.06 19.48
C ALA A 84 -4.71 4.96 20.05
N ALA A 85 -4.64 5.28 21.34
CA ALA A 85 -5.64 6.11 22.02
C ALA A 85 -5.07 6.78 23.28
N VAL A 86 -5.74 7.85 23.73
CA VAL A 86 -5.58 8.47 25.05
C VAL A 86 -6.80 8.15 25.87
N ILE A 87 -6.60 7.60 27.05
CA ILE A 87 -7.65 7.21 27.98
C ILE A 87 -7.48 8.06 29.25
N PRO A 88 -8.45 8.90 29.62
CA PRO A 88 -8.42 9.62 30.90
C PRO A 88 -8.42 8.63 32.07
N TYR A 89 -7.58 8.87 33.06
CA TYR A 89 -7.53 8.07 34.27
C TYR A 89 -7.17 8.93 35.50
N GLY A 90 -8.10 9.12 36.41
CA GLY A 90 -7.93 10.02 37.55
C GLY A 90 -7.65 11.45 37.05
N SER A 91 -6.60 12.08 37.58
CA SER A 91 -6.10 13.40 37.12
C SER A 91 -5.09 13.30 35.97
N GLY A 92 -4.80 12.09 35.47
CA GLY A 92 -3.84 11.86 34.41
C GLY A 92 -4.43 11.19 33.19
N LYS A 93 -3.54 10.73 32.32
CA LYS A 93 -3.89 10.09 31.06
C LYS A 93 -3.04 8.84 30.83
N ILE A 94 -3.64 7.79 30.31
CA ILE A 94 -2.94 6.60 29.79
C ILE A 94 -2.88 6.76 28.27
N VAL A 95 -1.67 6.79 27.72
CA VAL A 95 -1.47 6.91 26.28
C VAL A 95 -1.04 5.54 25.76
N LEU A 96 -1.87 4.96 24.89
CA LEU A 96 -1.58 3.70 24.20
C LEU A 96 -1.03 4.03 22.82
N LEU A 97 0.16 3.52 22.52
CA LEU A 97 0.87 3.77 21.25
C LEU A 97 1.26 2.44 20.60
N PRO A 98 1.53 2.43 19.29
CA PRO A 98 2.08 1.26 18.61
C PRO A 98 3.43 0.84 19.20
N GLN A 99 3.75 -0.44 19.06
CA GLN A 99 5.00 -1.03 19.54
C GLN A 99 6.16 -0.63 18.62
N ILE A 100 7.35 -0.42 19.18
CA ILE A 100 8.57 -0.24 18.40
C ILE A 100 8.99 -1.58 17.78
N TYR A 101 9.60 -1.55 16.58
CA TYR A 101 10.23 -2.73 15.99
C TYR A 101 11.33 -3.29 16.88
N GLU A 102 11.42 -4.61 16.95
CA GLU A 102 12.49 -5.34 17.65
C GLU A 102 13.78 -5.38 16.81
N GLU A 103 14.91 -5.69 17.44
CA GLU A 103 16.23 -5.70 16.77
C GLU A 103 16.26 -6.65 15.56
N GLU A 104 15.62 -7.82 15.67
CA GLU A 104 15.59 -8.86 14.65
C GLU A 104 14.88 -8.42 13.36
N GLU A 105 14.03 -7.40 13.42
CA GLU A 105 13.28 -6.86 12.28
C GLU A 105 14.11 -5.86 11.45
N TYR A 106 15.26 -5.43 11.96
CA TYR A 106 16.18 -4.52 11.27
C TYR A 106 17.35 -5.26 10.64
N LYS A 107 17.80 -4.76 9.48
CA LYS A 107 18.94 -5.34 8.75
C LYS A 107 20.27 -5.20 9.46
N THR A 108 20.42 -4.15 10.29
CA THR A 108 21.66 -3.84 11.02
C THR A 108 21.36 -3.25 12.39
N GLU A 109 22.27 -3.50 13.36
CA GLU A 109 22.20 -2.95 14.71
C GLU A 109 22.20 -1.41 14.72
N ASP A 110 22.92 -0.77 13.80
CA ASP A 110 22.99 0.69 13.71
C ASP A 110 21.63 1.31 13.34
N VAL A 111 20.90 0.71 12.39
CA VAL A 111 19.56 1.14 12.00
C VAL A 111 18.58 0.98 13.16
N TRP A 112 18.70 -0.13 13.91
CA TRP A 112 17.87 -0.35 15.10
C TRP A 112 18.13 0.71 16.18
N LYS A 113 19.41 1.01 16.48
CA LYS A 113 19.79 2.04 17.46
C LYS A 113 19.29 3.44 17.05
N GLU A 114 19.44 3.81 15.78
CA GLU A 114 18.96 5.09 15.26
C GLU A 114 17.44 5.23 15.40
N ASN A 115 16.68 4.22 14.97
CA ASN A 115 15.22 4.22 15.08
C ASN A 115 14.75 4.16 16.54
N GLY A 116 15.43 3.40 17.40
CA GLY A 116 15.17 3.35 18.83
C GLY A 116 15.34 4.71 19.50
N LYS A 117 16.44 5.39 19.18
CA LYS A 117 16.70 6.77 19.65
C LYS A 117 15.62 7.73 19.17
N LYS A 118 15.28 7.69 17.90
CA LYS A 118 14.25 8.54 17.29
C LYS A 118 12.88 8.34 17.94
N TYR A 119 12.52 7.09 18.24
CA TYR A 119 11.29 6.76 18.94
C TYR A 119 11.28 7.32 20.36
N LEU A 120 12.36 7.11 21.13
CA LEU A 120 12.50 7.63 22.50
C LEU A 120 12.48 9.16 22.55
N ASP A 121 13.24 9.82 21.68
CA ASP A 121 13.25 11.29 21.60
C ASP A 121 11.85 11.84 21.31
N SER A 122 11.08 11.18 20.42
CA SER A 122 9.70 11.54 20.12
C SER A 122 8.75 11.31 21.31
N LEU A 123 8.96 10.24 22.10
CA LEU A 123 8.21 9.99 23.34
C LEU A 123 8.49 11.05 24.40
N PHE A 124 9.76 11.41 24.60
CA PHE A 124 10.13 12.46 25.55
C PHE A 124 9.55 13.82 25.16
N GLU A 125 9.59 14.16 23.87
CA GLU A 125 8.98 15.39 23.37
C GLU A 125 7.46 15.39 23.54
N LEU A 126 6.79 14.28 23.21
CA LEU A 126 5.36 14.11 23.45
C LEU A 126 5.01 14.30 24.93
N ASN A 127 5.72 13.61 25.83
CA ASN A 127 5.52 13.75 27.27
C ASN A 127 5.74 15.18 27.78
N ARG A 128 6.80 15.84 27.28
CA ARG A 128 7.08 17.25 27.60
C ARG A 128 5.92 18.15 27.20
N ARG A 129 5.40 18.01 25.99
CA ARG A 129 4.28 18.81 25.49
C ARG A 129 2.99 18.52 26.22
N LEU A 130 2.73 17.26 26.56
CA LEU A 130 1.53 16.91 27.34
C LEU A 130 1.57 17.52 28.74
N LYS A 131 2.74 17.54 29.41
CA LYS A 131 2.88 18.20 30.72
C LYS A 131 2.64 19.71 30.64
N ILE A 132 3.17 20.37 29.60
CA ILE A 132 2.92 21.80 29.37
C ILE A 132 1.43 22.05 29.15
N THR A 133 0.73 21.18 28.41
CA THR A 133 -0.70 21.30 28.14
C THR A 133 -1.56 20.96 29.36
N ASP A 134 -1.11 20.06 30.23
CA ASP A 134 -1.81 19.71 31.48
C ASP A 134 -1.51 20.73 32.62
N GLU A 135 -0.40 21.49 32.52
CA GLU A 135 -0.14 22.67 33.34
C GLU A 135 -0.89 23.92 32.83
N GLU A 136 -1.55 23.87 31.67
CA GLU A 136 -2.55 24.85 31.28
C GLU A 136 -3.67 24.80 32.31
N MET A 137 -3.58 25.73 33.23
CA MET A 137 -4.46 26.06 34.34
C MET A 137 -5.86 25.53 34.12
N ASP A 138 -6.31 24.62 34.99
CA ASP A 138 -7.70 24.19 35.08
C ASP A 138 -8.53 25.42 35.57
N LEU A 139 -8.68 26.36 34.64
CA LEU A 139 -9.40 27.61 34.92
C LEU A 139 -10.91 27.28 35.03
N PRO A 140 -11.57 27.67 36.11
CA PRO A 140 -12.98 27.53 36.20
C PRO A 140 -13.68 28.13 34.95
N GLY A 141 -14.77 27.50 34.49
CA GLY A 141 -15.40 27.89 33.23
C GLY A 141 -15.76 29.39 33.13
N TRP A 142 -16.02 30.06 34.27
CA TRP A 142 -16.23 31.49 34.30
C TRP A 142 -14.99 32.32 33.97
N ALA A 143 -13.78 31.82 34.29
CA ALA A 143 -12.51 32.51 34.02
C ALA A 143 -12.11 32.45 32.54
N GLN A 144 -12.58 31.45 31.81
CA GLN A 144 -12.33 31.32 30.37
C GLN A 144 -12.96 32.45 29.54
N ASN A 145 -13.94 33.13 30.08
CA ASN A 145 -14.62 34.29 29.45
C ASN A 145 -13.96 35.63 29.76
N ILE A 146 -12.94 35.63 30.62
CA ILE A 146 -12.24 36.85 31.03
C ILE A 146 -10.89 36.90 30.30
N TYR A 147 -10.73 37.81 29.36
CA TYR A 147 -9.51 38.01 28.63
C TYR A 147 -8.58 38.99 29.34
N ILE A 148 -7.35 38.62 29.57
CA ILE A 148 -6.32 39.49 30.19
C ILE A 148 -5.23 39.87 29.15
N LEU A 149 -4.70 41.06 29.26
CA LEU A 149 -3.64 41.61 28.41
C LEU A 149 -4.00 41.43 26.90
N ASP A 150 -3.08 40.81 26.16
CA ASP A 150 -3.18 40.55 24.73
C ASP A 150 -3.70 39.12 24.39
N GLU A 151 -4.27 38.39 25.37
CA GLU A 151 -4.77 37.03 25.26
C GLU A 151 -5.71 36.84 24.07
N LYS A 152 -6.70 37.71 23.94
CA LYS A 152 -7.69 37.71 22.84
C LYS A 152 -7.03 37.83 21.46
N VAL A 153 -5.91 38.59 21.38
CA VAL A 153 -5.15 38.75 20.12
C VAL A 153 -4.35 37.49 19.83
N LYS A 154 -3.76 36.88 20.86
CA LYS A 154 -3.00 35.63 20.75
C LYS A 154 -3.90 34.47 20.34
N LEU A 155 -5.08 34.31 20.96
CA LEU A 155 -6.08 33.31 20.61
C LEU A 155 -6.54 33.46 19.14
N LYS A 156 -6.80 34.69 18.68
CA LYS A 156 -7.14 34.92 17.27
C LYS A 156 -6.01 34.51 16.32
N LYS A 157 -4.75 34.81 16.68
CA LYS A 157 -3.59 34.39 15.89
C LYS A 157 -3.46 32.86 15.87
N GLN A 158 -3.61 32.22 17.03
CA GLN A 158 -3.61 30.76 17.16
C GLN A 158 -4.66 30.13 16.25
N ASN A 159 -5.93 30.52 16.35
CA ASN A 159 -7.02 30.02 15.50
C ASN A 159 -6.75 30.25 14.00
N THR A 160 -6.12 31.38 13.65
CA THR A 160 -5.73 31.63 12.24
C THR A 160 -4.67 30.67 11.75
N ILE A 161 -3.71 30.33 12.59
CA ILE A 161 -2.65 29.36 12.28
C ILE A 161 -3.23 27.95 12.18
N GLU A 162 -4.08 27.56 13.13
CA GLU A 162 -4.76 26.25 13.11
C GLU A 162 -5.60 26.06 11.83
N ASN A 163 -6.35 27.09 11.44
CA ASN A 163 -7.08 27.06 10.18
C ASN A 163 -6.19 26.95 8.94
N LYS A 164 -4.98 27.56 8.95
CA LYS A 164 -4.00 27.38 7.88
C LYS A 164 -3.42 25.97 7.86
N ILE A 165 -3.10 25.42 9.02
CA ILE A 165 -2.61 24.03 9.16
C ILE A 165 -3.65 23.08 8.57
N ALA A 166 -4.92 23.19 8.97
CA ALA A 166 -5.99 22.33 8.46
C ALA A 166 -6.19 22.42 6.94
N LYS A 167 -5.96 23.61 6.33
CA LYS A 167 -6.00 23.75 4.86
C LYS A 167 -4.83 23.07 4.20
N LEU A 168 -3.61 23.30 4.71
CA LEU A 168 -2.39 22.68 4.17
C LEU A 168 -2.40 21.16 4.30
N GLU A 169 -2.95 20.63 5.38
CA GLU A 169 -3.13 19.19 5.54
C GLU A 169 -4.04 18.58 4.47
N LYS A 170 -5.16 19.26 4.15
CA LYS A 170 -6.05 18.83 3.06
C LYS A 170 -5.40 18.90 1.69
N GLU A 171 -4.58 19.92 1.45
CA GLU A 171 -3.81 20.06 0.21
C GLU A 171 -2.77 18.95 0.11
N LEU A 172 -2.03 18.69 1.17
CA LEU A 172 -1.05 17.61 1.25
C LEU A 172 -1.67 16.24 0.97
N ASP A 173 -2.85 15.97 1.53
CA ASP A 173 -3.52 14.69 1.31
C ASP A 173 -3.97 14.54 -0.15
N LYS A 174 -4.40 15.61 -0.81
CA LYS A 174 -4.70 15.60 -2.26
C LYS A 174 -3.45 15.28 -3.08
N GLU A 175 -2.32 15.94 -2.78
CA GLU A 175 -1.07 15.70 -3.49
C GLU A 175 -0.54 14.27 -3.26
N ARG A 176 -0.71 13.73 -2.06
CA ARG A 176 -0.37 12.32 -1.77
C ARG A 176 -1.17 11.35 -2.64
N ILE A 177 -2.47 11.58 -2.78
CA ILE A 177 -3.33 10.76 -3.65
C ILE A 177 -2.87 10.89 -5.11
N ALA A 178 -2.62 12.11 -5.58
CA ALA A 178 -2.13 12.34 -6.93
C ALA A 178 -0.80 11.63 -7.22
N VAL A 179 0.14 11.66 -6.27
CA VAL A 179 1.41 10.92 -6.37
C VAL A 179 1.16 9.41 -6.43
N GLN A 180 0.27 8.88 -5.60
CA GLN A 180 -0.06 7.44 -5.61
C GLN A 180 -0.68 7.02 -6.94
N GLU A 181 -1.56 7.84 -7.52
CA GLU A 181 -2.16 7.58 -8.82
C GLU A 181 -1.12 7.50 -9.95
N VAL A 182 -0.09 8.34 -9.92
CA VAL A 182 1.01 8.23 -10.89
C VAL A 182 1.93 7.05 -10.59
N GLN A 183 2.20 6.78 -9.33
CA GLN A 183 3.10 5.70 -8.94
C GLN A 183 2.56 4.28 -9.27
N LYS A 184 1.24 4.12 -9.41
CA LYS A 184 0.64 2.81 -9.74
C LYS A 184 1.17 2.23 -11.06
N TYR A 185 1.52 3.07 -12.03
CA TYR A 185 2.08 2.60 -13.31
C TYR A 185 3.44 1.89 -13.16
N LYS A 186 4.15 2.08 -12.03
CA LYS A 186 5.35 1.31 -11.71
C LYS A 186 5.06 -0.19 -11.51
N LEU A 187 3.79 -0.56 -11.30
CA LEU A 187 3.38 -1.97 -11.25
C LEU A 187 3.63 -2.70 -12.57
N LEU A 188 3.66 -2.01 -13.70
CA LEU A 188 4.11 -2.60 -14.98
C LEU A 188 5.57 -3.12 -14.92
N LEU A 189 6.38 -2.58 -14.01
CA LEU A 189 7.79 -2.95 -13.86
C LEU A 189 8.02 -4.00 -12.77
N THR A 190 7.12 -4.11 -11.78
CA THR A 190 7.41 -4.83 -10.53
C THR A 190 6.40 -5.91 -10.20
N SER A 191 5.25 -5.97 -10.91
CA SER A 191 4.19 -6.91 -10.57
C SER A 191 4.11 -8.13 -11.49
N SER A 192 3.35 -9.13 -11.05
CA SER A 192 3.00 -10.34 -11.77
C SER A 192 1.57 -10.74 -11.46
N GLY A 193 1.03 -11.75 -12.18
CA GLY A 193 -0.32 -12.27 -11.97
C GLY A 193 -1.40 -11.20 -12.12
N THR A 194 -2.47 -11.30 -11.34
CA THR A 194 -3.65 -10.43 -11.43
C THR A 194 -3.34 -8.94 -11.29
N THR A 195 -2.38 -8.56 -10.45
CA THR A 195 -1.96 -7.15 -10.31
C THR A 195 -1.37 -6.60 -11.61
N LEU A 196 -0.56 -7.39 -12.32
CA LEU A 196 -0.04 -7.00 -13.64
C LEU A 196 -1.17 -6.93 -14.67
N GLU A 197 -2.08 -7.90 -14.68
CA GLU A 197 -3.23 -7.93 -15.58
C GLU A 197 -4.11 -6.67 -15.42
N GLU A 198 -4.41 -6.29 -14.18
CA GLU A 198 -5.22 -5.11 -13.87
C GLU A 198 -4.57 -3.82 -14.35
N ILE A 199 -3.27 -3.62 -14.09
CA ILE A 199 -2.59 -2.40 -14.53
C ILE A 199 -2.41 -2.36 -16.05
N VAL A 200 -2.20 -3.48 -16.72
CA VAL A 200 -2.14 -3.55 -18.19
C VAL A 200 -3.51 -3.21 -18.78
N LYS A 201 -4.62 -3.77 -18.25
CA LYS A 201 -5.99 -3.42 -18.66
C LYS A 201 -6.22 -1.91 -18.57
N GLN A 202 -5.87 -1.31 -17.43
CA GLN A 202 -6.03 0.11 -17.23
C GLN A 202 -5.23 0.93 -18.25
N VAL A 203 -3.96 0.59 -18.49
CA VAL A 203 -3.11 1.30 -19.45
C VAL A 203 -3.63 1.16 -20.88
N LEU A 204 -4.10 -0.01 -21.28
CA LEU A 204 -4.70 -0.20 -22.60
C LEU A 204 -6.00 0.61 -22.74
N ASP A 205 -6.87 0.66 -21.74
CA ASP A 205 -8.07 1.48 -21.72
C ASP A 205 -7.74 2.98 -21.89
N GLU A 206 -6.78 3.49 -21.12
CA GLU A 206 -6.30 4.88 -21.22
C GLU A 206 -5.65 5.19 -22.58
N LEU A 207 -5.00 4.20 -23.19
CA LEU A 207 -4.52 4.28 -24.57
C LEU A 207 -5.65 4.22 -25.60
N GLY A 208 -6.90 3.98 -25.20
CA GLY A 208 -8.09 4.02 -26.05
C GLY A 208 -8.51 2.68 -26.61
N PHE A 209 -8.00 1.59 -26.07
CA PHE A 209 -8.54 0.26 -26.36
C PHE A 209 -9.85 0.07 -25.59
N THR A 210 -10.86 -0.47 -26.23
CA THR A 210 -12.09 -0.90 -25.55
C THR A 210 -11.87 -2.28 -24.98
N ILE A 211 -11.81 -2.40 -23.67
CA ILE A 211 -11.66 -3.68 -22.98
C ILE A 211 -13.02 -4.40 -22.95
N LEU A 212 -13.05 -5.64 -23.40
CA LEU A 212 -14.23 -6.50 -23.38
C LEU A 212 -14.16 -7.48 -22.20
N GLU A 213 -15.30 -7.87 -21.68
CA GLU A 213 -15.36 -8.89 -20.62
C GLU A 213 -14.90 -10.24 -21.17
N ALA A 214 -13.85 -10.79 -20.61
CA ALA A 214 -13.40 -12.15 -20.87
C ALA A 214 -14.06 -13.13 -19.87
N GLU A 215 -14.50 -14.29 -20.34
CA GLU A 215 -14.98 -15.34 -19.43
C GLU A 215 -13.84 -15.90 -18.58
N LYS A 216 -14.15 -16.25 -17.33
CA LYS A 216 -13.15 -16.84 -16.43
C LYS A 216 -12.53 -18.11 -17.02
N GLY A 217 -11.20 -18.20 -17.02
CA GLY A 217 -10.45 -19.34 -17.53
C GLY A 217 -10.12 -19.26 -19.03
N ARG A 218 -10.30 -18.09 -19.64
CA ARG A 218 -9.91 -17.75 -21.00
C ARG A 218 -8.70 -16.78 -21.02
N SER A 219 -8.49 -16.09 -22.17
CA SER A 219 -7.43 -15.08 -22.30
C SER A 219 -7.50 -14.02 -21.19
N ASP A 220 -6.34 -13.46 -20.83
CA ASP A 220 -6.25 -12.44 -19.78
C ASP A 220 -6.96 -11.14 -20.21
N ILE A 221 -6.89 -10.77 -21.50
CA ILE A 221 -7.59 -9.60 -22.07
C ILE A 221 -8.17 -9.94 -23.46
N ILE A 222 -9.41 -9.52 -23.68
CA ILE A 222 -9.98 -9.30 -25.00
C ILE A 222 -10.24 -7.81 -25.13
N ALA A 223 -9.77 -7.17 -26.22
CA ALA A 223 -9.93 -5.74 -26.45
C ALA A 223 -10.19 -5.43 -27.92
N LYS A 224 -10.59 -4.18 -28.21
CA LYS A 224 -10.69 -3.64 -29.56
C LYS A 224 -10.02 -2.28 -29.66
N TYR A 225 -9.40 -1.99 -30.79
CA TYR A 225 -8.98 -0.66 -31.17
C TYR A 225 -9.45 -0.37 -32.59
N GLY A 226 -10.43 0.52 -32.73
CA GLY A 226 -11.19 0.64 -33.97
C GLY A 226 -11.83 -0.69 -34.36
N GLU A 227 -11.54 -1.15 -35.57
CA GLU A 227 -12.05 -2.44 -36.09
C GLU A 227 -11.16 -3.65 -35.74
N VAL A 228 -9.97 -3.41 -35.13
CA VAL A 228 -9.01 -4.47 -34.83
C VAL A 228 -9.37 -5.11 -33.50
N ALA A 229 -9.73 -6.41 -33.55
CA ALA A 229 -9.87 -7.23 -32.35
C ALA A 229 -8.49 -7.68 -31.83
N ILE A 230 -8.30 -7.67 -30.52
CA ILE A 230 -7.06 -8.06 -29.86
C ILE A 230 -7.35 -9.14 -28.82
N VAL A 231 -6.55 -10.19 -28.81
CA VAL A 231 -6.50 -11.19 -27.75
C VAL A 231 -5.12 -11.12 -27.12
N ALA A 232 -5.05 -10.80 -25.84
CA ALA A 232 -3.78 -10.65 -25.14
C ALA A 232 -3.62 -11.64 -23.99
N GLU A 233 -2.41 -12.13 -23.85
CA GLU A 233 -1.93 -12.94 -22.73
C GLU A 233 -0.86 -12.14 -21.98
N ILE A 234 -0.96 -12.11 -20.64
CA ILE A 234 -0.10 -11.28 -19.78
C ILE A 234 0.67 -12.17 -18.82
N LYS A 235 1.99 -12.03 -18.78
CA LYS A 235 2.83 -12.82 -17.87
C LYS A 235 3.88 -11.97 -17.16
N GLY A 236 3.88 -12.04 -15.83
CA GLY A 236 4.98 -11.58 -14.99
C GLY A 236 5.84 -12.78 -14.62
N VAL A 237 7.11 -12.76 -15.01
CA VAL A 237 8.05 -13.88 -14.82
C VAL A 237 9.39 -13.40 -14.25
N THR A 238 10.03 -14.25 -13.44
CA THR A 238 11.33 -13.95 -12.81
C THR A 238 12.55 -14.21 -13.74
N LYS A 239 12.27 -14.71 -14.94
CA LYS A 239 13.25 -14.98 -16.01
C LYS A 239 12.69 -14.51 -17.34
N SER A 240 13.30 -14.92 -18.45
CA SER A 240 12.75 -14.77 -19.80
C SER A 240 11.40 -15.49 -19.94
N ALA A 241 10.59 -15.03 -20.88
CA ALA A 241 9.35 -15.72 -21.25
C ALA A 241 9.65 -17.15 -21.75
N ALA A 242 8.71 -18.07 -21.50
CA ALA A 242 8.81 -19.45 -21.96
C ALA A 242 7.88 -19.68 -23.17
N GLU A 243 8.25 -20.59 -24.06
CA GLU A 243 7.48 -20.95 -25.29
C GLU A 243 6.00 -21.31 -24.99
N LYS A 244 5.75 -21.91 -23.81
CA LYS A 244 4.39 -22.21 -23.36
C LYS A 244 3.48 -20.98 -23.31
N HIS A 245 4.02 -19.77 -23.10
CA HIS A 245 3.22 -18.53 -23.04
C HIS A 245 2.74 -18.15 -24.46
N ALA A 246 3.60 -18.30 -25.47
CA ALA A 246 3.19 -18.10 -26.86
C ALA A 246 2.18 -19.16 -27.34
N ALA A 247 2.36 -20.41 -26.92
CA ALA A 247 1.39 -21.49 -27.19
C ALA A 247 0.03 -21.24 -26.51
N GLN A 248 0.04 -20.67 -25.32
CA GLN A 248 -1.19 -20.27 -24.62
C GLN A 248 -1.90 -19.15 -25.36
N LEU A 249 -1.20 -18.10 -25.81
CA LEU A 249 -1.76 -17.04 -26.63
C LEU A 249 -2.39 -17.62 -27.92
N GLU A 250 -1.69 -18.50 -28.64
CA GLU A 250 -2.20 -19.12 -29.86
C GLU A 250 -3.51 -19.89 -29.61
N LYS A 251 -3.59 -20.62 -28.49
CA LYS A 251 -4.83 -21.30 -28.09
C LYS A 251 -5.99 -20.33 -27.96
N TRP A 252 -5.77 -19.16 -27.34
CA TRP A 252 -6.82 -18.16 -27.14
C TRP A 252 -7.19 -17.46 -28.45
N VAL A 253 -6.23 -17.22 -29.32
CA VAL A 253 -6.49 -16.66 -30.65
C VAL A 253 -7.32 -17.64 -31.47
N ALA A 254 -6.98 -18.93 -31.49
CA ALA A 254 -7.75 -19.95 -32.18
C ALA A 254 -9.19 -20.05 -31.67
N GLN A 255 -9.36 -20.05 -30.36
CA GLN A 255 -10.69 -20.07 -29.73
C GLN A 255 -11.52 -18.83 -30.09
N TYR A 256 -10.90 -17.64 -30.08
CA TYR A 256 -11.58 -16.40 -30.48
C TYR A 256 -12.08 -16.46 -31.95
N ILE A 257 -11.24 -17.02 -32.83
CA ILE A 257 -11.64 -17.22 -34.26
C ILE A 257 -12.84 -18.16 -34.38
N GLU A 258 -12.84 -19.27 -33.65
CA GLU A 258 -13.97 -20.24 -33.65
C GLU A 258 -15.27 -19.59 -33.18
N GLU A 259 -15.22 -18.70 -32.20
CA GLU A 259 -16.40 -18.08 -31.60
C GLU A 259 -16.92 -16.85 -32.34
N ASN A 260 -16.04 -16.11 -32.99
CA ASN A 260 -16.36 -14.79 -33.57
C ASN A 260 -16.23 -14.74 -35.10
N GLU A 261 -15.69 -15.79 -35.74
CA GLU A 261 -15.40 -15.84 -37.18
C GLU A 261 -14.48 -14.68 -37.67
N VAL A 262 -13.72 -14.04 -36.75
CA VAL A 262 -12.83 -12.91 -37.01
C VAL A 262 -11.45 -13.28 -36.47
N SER A 263 -10.40 -13.00 -37.25
CA SER A 263 -9.02 -13.18 -36.82
C SER A 263 -8.55 -11.98 -35.97
N PRO A 264 -8.29 -12.17 -34.66
CA PRO A 264 -7.81 -11.11 -33.82
C PRO A 264 -6.30 -10.93 -33.96
N LYS A 265 -5.76 -9.76 -33.56
CA LYS A 265 -4.34 -9.57 -33.34
C LYS A 265 -3.95 -10.21 -31.99
N GLY A 266 -3.11 -11.24 -32.01
CA GLY A 266 -2.56 -11.84 -30.79
C GLY A 266 -1.46 -10.95 -30.20
N MET A 267 -1.48 -10.73 -28.89
CA MET A 267 -0.49 -9.90 -28.19
C MET A 267 -0.02 -10.61 -26.90
N LEU A 268 1.28 -10.86 -26.77
CA LEU A 268 1.88 -11.37 -25.55
C LEU A 268 2.60 -10.26 -24.82
N ILE A 269 2.09 -9.86 -23.64
CA ILE A 269 2.67 -8.81 -22.81
C ILE A 269 3.42 -9.44 -21.65
N VAL A 270 4.74 -9.19 -21.55
CA VAL A 270 5.58 -9.85 -20.55
C VAL A 270 6.33 -8.83 -19.68
N ASN A 271 6.17 -8.94 -18.36
CA ASN A 271 7.09 -8.36 -17.39
C ASN A 271 8.17 -9.41 -17.06
N GLY A 272 9.23 -9.44 -17.85
CA GLY A 272 10.37 -10.32 -17.63
C GLY A 272 11.25 -9.80 -16.49
N PHE A 273 11.87 -10.74 -15.72
CA PHE A 273 12.76 -10.42 -14.60
C PHE A 273 12.11 -9.46 -13.59
N CYS A 274 10.80 -9.67 -13.28
CA CYS A 274 9.96 -8.72 -12.57
C CYS A 274 10.41 -8.45 -11.12
N ASP A 275 11.23 -9.30 -10.53
CA ASP A 275 11.84 -9.18 -9.21
C ASP A 275 13.23 -8.53 -9.20
N MET A 276 13.77 -8.19 -10.38
CA MET A 276 15.07 -7.57 -10.53
C MET A 276 14.97 -6.07 -10.81
N PRO A 277 15.91 -5.23 -10.32
CA PRO A 277 16.02 -3.83 -10.73
C PRO A 277 16.20 -3.70 -12.26
N LEU A 278 15.66 -2.64 -12.87
CA LEU A 278 15.68 -2.45 -14.33
C LEU A 278 17.09 -2.43 -14.90
N ASN A 279 18.06 -1.84 -14.20
CA ASN A 279 19.47 -1.77 -14.63
C ASN A 279 20.22 -3.11 -14.56
N GLU A 280 19.61 -4.13 -13.95
CA GLU A 280 20.18 -5.48 -13.83
C GLU A 280 19.54 -6.46 -14.83
N ARG A 281 18.48 -6.06 -15.55
CA ARG A 281 17.77 -6.86 -16.55
C ARG A 281 18.52 -6.81 -17.88
N LEU A 282 19.59 -7.60 -18.00
CA LEU A 282 20.49 -7.58 -19.16
C LEU A 282 20.15 -8.63 -20.22
N GLU A 283 19.34 -9.63 -19.85
CA GLU A 283 18.95 -10.72 -20.75
C GLU A 283 17.67 -10.38 -21.54
N ASP A 284 17.54 -10.97 -22.73
CA ASP A 284 16.36 -10.81 -23.57
C ASP A 284 15.11 -11.41 -22.87
N VAL A 285 14.04 -10.62 -22.83
CA VAL A 285 12.74 -11.08 -22.27
C VAL A 285 12.14 -12.17 -23.17
N PHE A 286 12.31 -12.07 -24.48
CA PHE A 286 11.79 -13.02 -25.46
C PHE A 286 12.92 -13.82 -26.10
N PRO A 287 12.97 -15.17 -25.88
CA PRO A 287 13.95 -16.02 -26.55
C PRO A 287 13.79 -16.01 -28.08
N GLN A 288 14.90 -16.16 -28.82
CA GLN A 288 14.94 -16.13 -30.28
C GLN A 288 13.97 -17.10 -30.97
N GLN A 289 13.72 -18.26 -30.37
CA GLN A 289 12.79 -19.27 -30.86
C GLN A 289 11.34 -18.74 -30.80
N MET A 290 11.00 -18.05 -29.70
CA MET A 290 9.68 -17.43 -29.51
C MET A 290 9.44 -16.32 -30.52
N LEU A 291 10.45 -15.47 -30.78
CA LEU A 291 10.38 -14.42 -31.79
C LEU A 291 9.99 -15.02 -33.15
N LYS A 292 10.72 -16.04 -33.62
CA LYS A 292 10.43 -16.71 -34.91
C LYS A 292 9.02 -17.29 -34.96
N TYR A 293 8.57 -17.91 -33.87
CA TYR A 293 7.23 -18.47 -33.77
C TYR A 293 6.16 -17.36 -33.88
N CYS A 294 6.26 -16.31 -33.09
CA CYS A 294 5.28 -15.22 -33.06
C CYS A 294 5.26 -14.43 -34.39
N VAL A 295 6.41 -14.21 -35.01
CA VAL A 295 6.49 -13.61 -36.34
C VAL A 295 5.70 -14.43 -37.37
N SER A 296 5.86 -15.74 -37.40
CA SER A 296 5.12 -16.63 -38.34
C SER A 296 3.59 -16.63 -38.11
N ARG A 297 3.13 -16.25 -36.93
CA ARG A 297 1.72 -16.18 -36.54
C ARG A 297 1.15 -14.75 -36.55
N GLY A 298 1.98 -13.75 -36.85
CA GLY A 298 1.58 -12.35 -36.84
C GLY A 298 1.26 -11.79 -35.46
N HIS A 299 1.77 -12.42 -34.38
CA HIS A 299 1.57 -11.94 -33.01
C HIS A 299 2.54 -10.83 -32.64
N VAL A 300 2.10 -9.94 -31.76
CA VAL A 300 2.92 -8.90 -31.12
C VAL A 300 3.56 -9.47 -29.87
N LEU A 301 4.86 -9.27 -29.70
CA LEU A 301 5.57 -9.45 -28.45
C LEU A 301 5.90 -8.10 -27.84
N LEU A 302 5.39 -7.83 -26.65
CA LEU A 302 5.53 -6.53 -25.99
C LEU A 302 6.00 -6.74 -24.54
N THR A 303 7.09 -6.09 -24.15
CA THR A 303 7.43 -6.05 -22.73
C THR A 303 6.57 -5.02 -22.00
N SER A 304 6.28 -5.26 -20.72
CA SER A 304 5.56 -4.27 -19.91
C SER A 304 6.32 -2.95 -19.77
N THR A 305 7.65 -2.98 -19.89
CA THR A 305 8.51 -1.79 -19.95
C THR A 305 8.27 -0.99 -21.24
N GLN A 306 8.16 -1.66 -22.39
CA GLN A 306 7.81 -1.00 -23.67
C GLN A 306 6.40 -0.42 -23.62
N LEU A 307 5.44 -1.14 -23.04
CA LEU A 307 4.08 -0.63 -22.83
C LEU A 307 4.08 0.63 -21.97
N LEU A 308 4.87 0.65 -20.87
CA LEU A 308 5.02 1.83 -20.04
C LEU A 308 5.66 3.01 -20.81
N CYS A 309 6.67 2.75 -21.62
CA CYS A 309 7.31 3.78 -22.45
C CYS A 309 6.31 4.38 -23.46
N LEU A 310 5.55 3.53 -24.15
CA LEU A 310 4.49 3.94 -25.05
C LEU A 310 3.45 4.82 -24.35
N TYR A 311 2.98 4.37 -23.18
CA TYR A 311 2.02 5.11 -22.37
C TYR A 311 2.55 6.49 -21.97
N ILE A 312 3.79 6.57 -21.47
CA ILE A 312 4.45 7.84 -21.11
C ILE A 312 4.58 8.77 -22.33
N GLU A 313 4.94 8.23 -23.50
CA GLU A 313 5.07 9.00 -24.74
C GLU A 313 3.72 9.60 -25.14
N VAL A 314 2.66 8.80 -25.15
CA VAL A 314 1.31 9.26 -25.48
C VAL A 314 0.78 10.27 -24.46
N CYS A 315 1.04 10.09 -23.16
CA CYS A 315 0.67 11.06 -22.13
C CYS A 315 1.38 12.41 -22.32
N LYS A 316 2.66 12.40 -22.74
CA LYS A 316 3.43 13.63 -23.01
C LYS A 316 3.05 14.31 -24.33
N ASN A 317 2.67 13.53 -25.33
CA ASN A 317 2.30 14.02 -26.66
C ASN A 317 1.06 13.27 -27.19
N PRO A 318 -0.15 13.67 -26.78
CA PRO A 318 -1.38 12.97 -27.18
C PRO A 318 -1.62 12.92 -28.71
N ILE A 319 -0.97 13.79 -29.47
CA ILE A 319 -1.13 13.84 -30.93
C ILE A 319 -0.54 12.60 -31.61
N CYS A 320 0.51 12.00 -31.04
CA CYS A 320 1.13 10.80 -31.60
C CYS A 320 0.39 9.49 -31.30
N LYS A 321 -0.70 9.53 -30.53
CA LYS A 321 -1.40 8.36 -30.03
C LYS A 321 -1.80 7.37 -31.14
N GLU A 322 -2.51 7.86 -32.16
CA GLU A 322 -3.00 7.01 -33.26
C GLU A 322 -1.84 6.40 -34.06
N GLU A 323 -0.80 7.17 -34.33
CA GLU A 323 0.39 6.68 -35.00
C GLU A 323 1.06 5.57 -34.23
N ARG A 324 1.33 5.79 -32.93
CA ARG A 324 2.00 4.81 -32.07
C ARG A 324 1.20 3.54 -31.84
N ILE A 325 -0.11 3.64 -31.71
CA ILE A 325 -0.96 2.45 -31.57
C ILE A 325 -1.02 1.67 -32.90
N THR A 326 -1.07 2.39 -34.04
CA THR A 326 -1.03 1.74 -35.35
C THR A 326 0.31 1.01 -35.58
N GLU A 327 1.44 1.65 -35.21
CA GLU A 327 2.75 1.00 -35.22
C GLU A 327 2.75 -0.27 -34.36
N LEU A 328 2.28 -0.18 -33.09
CA LEU A 328 2.19 -1.32 -32.20
C LEU A 328 1.39 -2.47 -32.82
N LEU A 329 0.21 -2.19 -33.36
CA LEU A 329 -0.67 -3.22 -33.96
C LEU A 329 -0.14 -3.78 -35.29
N SER A 330 0.73 -3.04 -35.98
CA SER A 330 1.42 -3.52 -37.20
C SER A 330 2.64 -4.37 -36.91
N CYS A 331 3.22 -4.29 -35.69
CA CYS A 331 4.37 -5.09 -35.30
C CYS A 331 4.08 -6.60 -35.35
N VAL A 332 5.12 -7.38 -35.63
CA VAL A 332 5.13 -8.84 -35.54
C VAL A 332 6.45 -9.30 -34.89
N GLY A 333 6.35 -10.12 -33.85
CA GLY A 333 7.52 -10.57 -33.06
C GLY A 333 7.92 -9.62 -31.96
#